data_e0c6f1de6a59f6425a7b1fb4dd6c54dc
#
_entry.id   e0c6f1de6a59f6425a7b1fb4dd6c54dc
#
_cell.length_a   1.000
_cell.length_b   1.000
_cell.length_c   1.000
_cell.angle_alpha   90.00
_cell.angle_beta   90.00
_cell.angle_gamma   90.00
#
_symmetry.space_group_name_H-M   'P 1'
#
loop_
_entity.id
_entity.type
_entity.pdbx_description
1 polymer ?
#
loop_
_entity_poly.entity_id
_entity_poly.type
_entity_poly.pdbx_seq_one_letter_code
_entity_poly.pdbx_strand_id
1 'polypeptide(L)' 'MIIITNAKYEATKLANESDEPINHSVKATIDGQEMFIPLDTANRHYKEILKQVADGDITIAEAD' A
#
# COMPACT_ATOMS: atom_id res chain seq x y z
N MET A 1 13.31 13.00 4.57
CA MET A 1 12.74 12.22 3.46
C MET A 1 12.44 10.81 3.92
N ILE A 2 11.26 10.31 3.64
CA ILE A 2 10.88 8.94 4.00
C ILE A 2 11.28 8.01 2.88
N ILE A 3 12.02 6.96 3.22
CA ILE A 3 12.42 5.93 2.25
C ILE A 3 11.42 4.79 2.31
N ILE A 4 10.69 4.58 1.22
CA ILE A 4 9.67 3.54 1.12
C ILE A 4 10.12 2.50 0.10
N THR A 5 10.14 1.24 0.52
CA THR A 5 10.50 0.12 -0.36
C THR A 5 9.49 -1.01 -0.20
N ASN A 6 9.46 -1.90 -1.17
CA ASN A 6 8.62 -3.11 -1.13
C ASN A 6 7.14 -2.81 -0.89
N ALA A 7 6.64 -1.70 -1.45
CA ALA A 7 5.23 -1.37 -1.33
C ALA A 7 4.37 -2.34 -2.14
N LYS A 8 3.35 -2.89 -1.51
CA LYS A 8 2.48 -3.88 -2.12
C LYS A 8 1.09 -3.79 -1.50
N TYR A 9 0.07 -3.89 -2.34
CA TYR A 9 -1.30 -3.94 -1.85
C TYR A 9 -1.56 -5.25 -1.12
N GLU A 10 -2.24 -5.16 0.01
CA GLU A 10 -2.77 -6.31 0.72
C GLU A 10 -4.27 -6.39 0.45
N ALA A 11 -4.73 -7.55 0.06
CA ALA A 11 -6.11 -7.75 -0.32
C ALA A 11 -6.69 -8.96 0.39
N THR A 12 -7.99 -8.90 0.68
CA THR A 12 -8.72 -10.03 1.23
C THR A 12 -9.82 -10.41 0.25
N LYS A 13 -9.87 -11.68 -0.10
CA LYS A 13 -10.93 -12.21 -0.95
C LYS A 13 -12.12 -12.59 -0.09
N LEU A 14 -13.26 -11.97 -0.35
CA LEU A 14 -14.48 -12.31 0.36
C LEU A 14 -15.10 -13.57 -0.25
N ALA A 15 -15.46 -14.51 0.61
CA ALA A 15 -15.81 -15.86 0.20
C ALA A 15 -17.13 -15.98 -0.55
N ASN A 16 -17.98 -14.97 -0.54
CA ASN A 16 -19.37 -15.15 -0.96
C ASN A 16 -19.92 -14.10 -1.92
N GLU A 17 -19.16 -13.09 -2.31
CA GLU A 17 -19.75 -12.04 -3.12
C GLU A 17 -18.98 -11.71 -4.39
N SER A 18 -17.69 -11.94 -4.42
CA SER A 18 -16.89 -11.64 -5.57
C SER A 18 -15.66 -12.53 -5.58
N ASP A 19 -15.25 -12.92 -6.77
CA ASP A 19 -14.00 -13.65 -6.94
C ASP A 19 -12.80 -12.73 -6.91
N GLU A 20 -13.02 -11.42 -6.88
CA GLU A 20 -11.94 -10.46 -6.88
C GLU A 20 -11.55 -10.05 -5.46
N PRO A 21 -10.25 -10.05 -5.13
CA PRO A 21 -9.82 -9.57 -3.83
C PRO A 21 -10.02 -8.07 -3.71
N ILE A 22 -10.30 -7.62 -2.49
CA ILE A 22 -10.47 -6.20 -2.19
C ILE A 22 -9.25 -5.70 -1.46
N ASN A 23 -8.59 -4.69 -2.02
CA ASN A 23 -7.44 -4.08 -1.37
C ASN A 23 -7.91 -3.31 -0.13
N HIS A 24 -7.25 -3.54 1.00
CA HIS A 24 -7.59 -2.86 2.24
C HIS A 24 -6.42 -2.12 2.88
N SER A 25 -5.20 -2.39 2.44
CA SER A 25 -4.04 -1.71 2.99
C SER A 25 -2.86 -1.87 2.03
N VAL A 26 -1.78 -1.15 2.34
CA VAL A 26 -0.50 -1.30 1.65
C VAL A 26 0.50 -1.80 2.67
N LYS A 27 1.22 -2.85 2.33
CA LYS A 27 2.34 -3.31 3.11
C LYS A 27 3.60 -2.72 2.50
N ALA A 28 4.35 -1.97 3.29
CA ALA A 28 5.55 -1.32 2.80
C ALA A 28 6.62 -1.30 3.87
N THR A 29 7.88 -1.24 3.43
CA THR A 29 9.00 -1.03 4.34
C THR A 29 9.33 0.46 4.33
N ILE A 30 9.16 1.10 5.47
CA ILE A 30 9.39 2.54 5.63
C ILE A 30 10.58 2.72 6.57
N ASP A 31 11.64 3.33 6.06
CA ASP A 31 12.89 3.55 6.80
C ASP A 31 13.42 2.26 7.43
N GLY A 32 13.29 1.15 6.72
CA GLY A 32 13.77 -0.15 7.20
C GLY A 32 12.81 -0.92 8.08
N GLN A 33 11.60 -0.39 8.31
CA GLN A 33 10.59 -1.04 9.14
C GLN A 33 9.36 -1.40 8.31
N GLU A 34 8.98 -2.67 8.34
CA GLU A 34 7.78 -3.12 7.64
C GLU A 34 6.53 -2.66 8.36
N MET A 35 5.60 -2.07 7.63
CA MET A 35 4.37 -1.53 8.17
C MET A 35 3.19 -1.83 7.27
N PHE A 36 2.02 -1.97 7.88
CA PHE A 36 0.74 -2.02 7.16
C PHE A 36 0.09 -0.66 7.24
N ILE A 37 -0.24 -0.10 6.09
CA ILE A 37 -0.75 1.26 5.99
C ILE A 37 -2.17 1.22 5.42
N PRO A 38 -3.17 1.75 6.15
CA PRO A 38 -4.54 1.73 5.65
C PRO A 38 -4.70 2.61 4.40
N LEU A 39 -5.65 2.26 3.56
CA LEU A 39 -5.96 3.05 2.35
C LEU A 39 -6.83 4.24 2.73
N ASP A 40 -6.28 5.13 3.53
CA ASP A 40 -6.98 6.28 4.06
C ASP A 40 -6.16 7.53 3.75
N THR A 41 -6.72 8.43 2.97
CA THR A 41 -6.03 9.66 2.57
C THR A 41 -5.74 10.60 3.74
N ALA A 42 -6.36 10.37 4.89
CA ALA A 42 -6.02 11.10 6.12
C ALA A 42 -4.75 10.57 6.78
N ASN A 43 -4.29 9.37 6.39
CA ASN A 43 -3.07 8.78 6.94
C ASN A 43 -1.85 9.36 6.24
N ARG A 44 -0.91 9.92 7.03
CA ARG A 44 0.26 10.59 6.46
C ARG A 44 1.18 9.64 5.69
N HIS A 45 1.29 8.40 6.13
CA HIS A 45 2.12 7.43 5.43
C HIS A 45 1.53 7.09 4.07
N TYR A 46 0.23 6.94 3.99
CA TYR A 46 -0.44 6.68 2.73
C TYR A 46 -0.30 7.86 1.77
N LYS A 47 -0.46 9.07 2.28
CA LYS A 47 -0.24 10.29 1.46
C LYS A 47 1.16 10.33 0.90
N GLU A 48 2.16 9.99 1.71
CA GLU A 48 3.55 9.99 1.26
C GLU A 48 3.78 8.92 0.20
N ILE A 49 3.18 7.75 0.37
CA ILE A 49 3.25 6.68 -0.63
C ILE A 49 2.67 7.17 -1.96
N LEU A 50 1.47 7.77 -1.92
CA LEU A 50 0.83 8.28 -3.13
C LEU A 50 1.68 9.36 -3.81
N LYS A 51 2.29 10.23 -3.02
CA LYS A 51 3.15 11.28 -3.55
C LYS A 51 4.35 10.68 -4.28
N GLN A 52 5.00 9.69 -3.68
CA GLN A 52 6.18 9.09 -4.29
C GLN A 52 5.83 8.25 -5.52
N VAL A 53 4.65 7.64 -5.53
CA VAL A 53 4.16 6.97 -6.73
C VAL A 53 3.93 7.98 -7.85
N ALA A 54 3.30 9.11 -7.53
CA ALA A 54 3.04 10.16 -8.52
C ALA A 54 4.33 10.77 -9.06
N ASP A 55 5.35 10.87 -8.21
CA ASP A 55 6.67 11.39 -8.60
C ASP A 55 7.50 10.36 -9.38
N GLY A 56 7.04 9.11 -9.43
CA GLY A 56 7.77 8.04 -10.11
C GLY A 56 8.89 7.44 -9.31
N ASP A 57 9.00 7.76 -8.03
CA ASP A 57 10.06 7.23 -7.16
C ASP A 57 9.82 5.79 -6.74
N ILE A 58 8.57 5.41 -6.57
CA ILE A 58 8.19 4.05 -6.18
C ILE A 58 6.97 3.59 -6.95
N THR A 59 6.73 2.30 -6.92
CA THR A 59 5.49 1.71 -7.42
C THR A 59 4.90 0.81 -6.35
N ILE A 60 3.57 0.63 -6.38
CA ILE A 60 2.89 -0.29 -5.47
C ILE A 60 2.56 -1.55 -6.27
N ALA A 61 3.14 -2.68 -5.85
CA ALA A 61 2.86 -3.96 -6.50
C ALA A 61 1.43 -4.39 -6.23
N GLU A 62 0.85 -5.12 -7.17
CA GLU A 62 -0.49 -5.66 -6.99
C GLU A 62 -0.50 -6.75 -5.91
N ALA A 63 -1.64 -6.92 -5.28
CA ALA A 63 -1.84 -7.98 -4.30
C ALA A 63 -1.74 -9.36 -4.98
N ASP A 64 -1.24 -10.33 -4.24
CA ASP A 64 -1.17 -11.72 -4.71
C ASP A 64 -2.55 -12.36 -4.83
#